data_752f96aa98a3c4abe966d8d54f1b9c5e
#
_entry.id   752f96aa98a3c4abe966d8d54f1b9c5e
#
_cell.length_a   1.000
_cell.length_b   1.000
_cell.length_c   1.000
_cell.angle_alpha   90.00
_cell.angle_beta   90.00
_cell.angle_gamma   90.00
#
_symmetry.space_group_name_H-M   'P 1'
#
loop_
_entity.id
_entity.type
_entity.pdbx_description
1 polymer ?
#
loop_
_entity_poly.entity_id
_entity_poly.type
_entity_poly.pdbx_seq_one_letter_code
_entity_poly.pdbx_strand_id
1 'polypeptide(L)'
;MRIIDRACIAAAFVALATPAVAMDDQATYWRFDGRAEKRLSGIAPATEWAASAWIGDDSTKLRLYNSGIVGDSGHIDNEGGTKGIDSRFFYSRLIADFWDAKAGVSFTVFDGGVTRSGFVAGVEGLAPYGIHVDAVLGVSQTGVVSARLDASYDLMLSQKLIAQPYLEAMVASQNDPAIQLGSGLARFELGLRLRYEITKEFAPYVGVSFEQFTGNTAGFVAAAGEPTSLVRALVGLKFWF
;
A
#
# COMPACT_ATOMS: atom_id res chain seq x y z
N MET A 1 -0.94 -30.51 -19.21
CA MET A 1 -0.37 -29.54 -18.29
C MET A 1 -1.38 -28.41 -18.18
N ARG A 2 -2.11 -28.37 -17.07
CA ARG A 2 -3.35 -27.58 -16.92
C ARG A 2 -2.99 -26.14 -16.55
N ILE A 3 -3.46 -25.20 -17.36
CA ILE A 3 -3.48 -23.77 -17.07
C ILE A 3 -4.49 -23.58 -15.94
N ILE A 4 -4.00 -23.29 -14.77
CA ILE A 4 -4.86 -22.91 -13.62
C ILE A 4 -5.28 -21.46 -13.87
N ASP A 5 -6.59 -21.26 -14.04
CA ASP A 5 -7.22 -19.97 -14.19
C ASP A 5 -6.86 -19.05 -13.03
N ARG A 6 -6.09 -18.01 -13.31
CA ARG A 6 -5.63 -16.99 -12.36
C ARG A 6 -6.63 -15.84 -12.15
N ALA A 7 -7.88 -16.04 -12.54
CA ALA A 7 -8.92 -14.99 -12.51
C ALA A 7 -9.72 -14.91 -11.18
N CYS A 8 -9.41 -15.70 -10.14
CA CYS A 8 -10.30 -15.87 -8.99
C CYS A 8 -9.78 -15.36 -7.65
N ILE A 9 -8.79 -14.47 -7.58
CA ILE A 9 -8.35 -13.90 -6.27
C ILE A 9 -8.93 -12.49 -6.02
N ALA A 10 -9.64 -11.92 -6.95
CA ALA A 10 -10.14 -10.53 -6.87
C ALA A 10 -11.58 -10.37 -6.38
N ALA A 11 -12.24 -11.40 -5.89
CA ALA A 11 -13.66 -11.28 -5.56
C ALA A 11 -14.06 -12.10 -4.33
N ALA A 12 -13.84 -11.59 -3.14
CA ALA A 12 -14.58 -11.99 -1.94
C ALA A 12 -14.56 -10.91 -0.84
N PHE A 13 -14.98 -9.70 -1.16
CA PHE A 13 -15.50 -8.79 -0.14
C PHE A 13 -16.99 -8.59 -0.39
N VAL A 14 -17.78 -9.49 0.14
CA VAL A 14 -19.24 -9.29 0.25
C VAL A 14 -19.47 -8.25 1.33
N ALA A 15 -20.02 -7.11 0.94
CA ALA A 15 -20.49 -6.08 1.86
C ALA A 15 -21.59 -6.64 2.74
N LEU A 16 -21.29 -6.91 3.99
CA LEU A 16 -22.30 -7.10 5.04
C LEU A 16 -22.74 -5.70 5.50
N ALA A 17 -23.72 -5.14 4.81
CA ALA A 17 -24.42 -3.97 5.28
C ALA A 17 -25.33 -4.39 6.44
N THR A 18 -24.89 -4.17 7.67
CA THR A 18 -25.76 -4.24 8.84
C THR A 18 -26.34 -2.86 9.13
N PRO A 19 -27.64 -2.76 9.46
CA PRO A 19 -28.25 -1.47 9.78
C PRO A 19 -27.63 -0.89 11.07
N ALA A 20 -27.41 0.42 11.07
CA ALA A 20 -26.95 1.17 12.22
C ALA A 20 -27.93 1.00 13.39
N VAL A 21 -27.49 0.39 14.47
CA VAL A 21 -28.19 0.37 15.76
C VAL A 21 -27.62 1.52 16.58
N ALA A 22 -28.53 2.33 17.12
CA ALA A 22 -28.24 3.54 17.85
C ALA A 22 -27.52 3.27 19.19
N MET A 23 -26.54 4.11 19.47
CA MET A 23 -25.94 4.49 20.75
C MET A 23 -25.91 3.38 21.84
N ASP A 24 -24.89 2.56 21.78
CA ASP A 24 -24.37 1.82 22.92
C ASP A 24 -22.87 2.18 23.03
N ASP A 25 -22.33 2.33 24.22
CA ASP A 25 -20.90 2.66 24.49
C ASP A 25 -19.90 1.61 23.95
N GLN A 26 -20.39 0.59 23.25
CA GLN A 26 -19.63 -0.48 22.58
C GLN A 26 -20.00 -0.63 21.10
N ALA A 27 -20.37 0.46 20.43
CA ALA A 27 -20.70 0.39 19.01
C ALA A 27 -19.47 -0.07 18.17
N THR A 28 -19.63 -1.16 17.46
CA THR A 28 -18.61 -1.67 16.54
C THR A 28 -18.80 -1.00 15.17
N TYR A 29 -17.77 -0.37 14.68
CA TYR A 29 -17.72 0.27 13.38
C TYR A 29 -16.87 -0.54 12.43
N TRP A 30 -17.08 -0.33 11.14
CA TRP A 30 -16.20 -0.88 10.10
C TRP A 30 -16.01 0.15 9.00
N ARG A 31 -14.90 0.04 8.29
CA ARG A 31 -14.60 0.85 7.12
C ARG A 31 -13.81 0.03 6.13
N PHE A 32 -14.08 0.28 4.87
CA PHE A 32 -13.32 -0.24 3.74
C PHE A 32 -12.86 0.92 2.86
N ASP A 33 -11.58 0.97 2.57
CA ASP A 33 -10.96 1.92 1.64
C ASP A 33 -10.31 1.13 0.51
N GLY A 34 -10.51 1.58 -0.74
CA GLY A 34 -9.90 0.97 -1.91
C GLY A 34 -9.34 1.99 -2.88
N ARG A 35 -8.26 1.61 -3.54
CA ARG A 35 -7.64 2.35 -4.64
C ARG A 35 -7.25 1.37 -5.73
N ALA A 36 -7.59 1.71 -6.98
CA ALA A 36 -7.10 1.03 -8.17
C ALA A 36 -6.48 2.08 -9.09
N GLU A 37 -5.25 1.82 -9.55
CA GLU A 37 -4.45 2.77 -10.28
C GLU A 37 -3.79 2.10 -11.47
N LYS A 38 -3.91 2.70 -12.66
CA LYS A 38 -3.11 2.37 -13.83
C LYS A 38 -1.89 3.28 -13.84
N ARG A 39 -0.72 2.66 -13.81
CA ARG A 39 0.58 3.33 -13.90
C ARG A 39 1.03 3.28 -15.35
N LEU A 40 1.05 4.43 -16.02
CA LEU A 40 1.41 4.57 -17.41
C LEU A 40 2.87 5.01 -17.50
N SER A 41 3.69 4.17 -18.07
CA SER A 41 5.05 4.52 -18.49
C SER A 41 5.28 3.94 -19.89
N GLY A 42 6.21 4.54 -20.64
CA GLY A 42 6.55 4.01 -21.95
C GLY A 42 7.31 2.68 -21.92
N ILE A 43 7.74 2.23 -20.75
CA ILE A 43 8.63 1.09 -20.56
C ILE A 43 7.93 -0.07 -19.85
N ALA A 44 7.17 0.20 -18.80
CA ALA A 44 6.56 -0.81 -17.95
C ALA A 44 5.21 -0.32 -17.40
N PRO A 45 4.12 -0.38 -18.19
CA PRO A 45 2.79 -0.07 -17.69
C PRO A 45 2.32 -1.17 -16.72
N ALA A 46 1.70 -0.75 -15.62
CA ALA A 46 1.26 -1.65 -14.57
C ALA A 46 -0.08 -1.22 -13.98
N THR A 47 -0.78 -2.15 -13.35
CA THR A 47 -1.97 -1.89 -12.57
C THR A 47 -1.67 -2.15 -11.09
N GLU A 48 -1.86 -1.15 -10.26
CA GLU A 48 -1.72 -1.25 -8.82
C GLU A 48 -3.08 -1.19 -8.14
N TRP A 49 -3.24 -1.93 -7.06
CA TRP A 49 -4.35 -1.77 -6.14
C TRP A 49 -3.82 -1.66 -4.71
N ALA A 50 -4.55 -0.94 -3.90
CA ALA A 50 -4.38 -0.90 -2.47
C ALA A 50 -5.76 -0.91 -1.81
N ALA A 51 -5.97 -1.79 -0.88
CA ALA A 51 -7.20 -1.93 -0.12
C ALA A 51 -6.88 -2.01 1.36
N SER A 52 -7.68 -1.34 2.17
CA SER A 52 -7.64 -1.49 3.60
C SER A 52 -9.05 -1.65 4.15
N ALA A 53 -9.17 -2.47 5.18
CA ALA A 53 -10.41 -2.66 5.90
C ALA A 53 -10.12 -2.68 7.39
N TRP A 54 -11.02 -2.17 8.20
CA TRP A 54 -10.94 -2.33 9.62
C TRP A 54 -12.33 -2.51 10.25
N ILE A 55 -12.34 -3.20 11.37
CA ILE A 55 -13.52 -3.38 12.22
C ILE A 55 -13.09 -3.24 13.68
N GLY A 56 -13.89 -2.55 14.48
CA GLY A 56 -13.60 -2.32 15.89
C GLY A 56 -14.36 -1.15 16.47
N ASP A 57 -13.87 -0.65 17.58
CA ASP A 57 -14.35 0.53 18.28
C ASP A 57 -13.36 1.71 18.12
N ASP A 58 -13.62 2.82 18.81
CA ASP A 58 -12.78 4.02 18.75
C ASP A 58 -11.35 3.78 19.24
N SER A 59 -11.16 2.83 20.16
CA SER A 59 -9.88 2.56 20.81
C SER A 59 -9.15 1.36 20.24
N THR A 60 -9.88 0.38 19.68
CA THR A 60 -9.33 -0.94 19.33
C THR A 60 -9.87 -1.41 17.99
N LYS A 61 -9.00 -1.77 17.05
CA LYS A 61 -9.41 -2.17 15.70
C LYS A 61 -8.61 -3.39 15.22
N LEU A 62 -9.28 -4.28 14.52
CA LEU A 62 -8.63 -5.26 13.64
C LEU A 62 -8.55 -4.67 12.25
N ARG A 63 -7.37 -4.69 11.66
CA ARG A 63 -7.10 -4.08 10.34
C ARG A 63 -6.52 -5.09 9.36
N LEU A 64 -6.95 -4.99 8.13
CA LEU A 64 -6.41 -5.72 6.98
C LEU A 64 -5.94 -4.70 5.96
N TYR A 65 -4.72 -4.87 5.48
CA TYR A 65 -4.18 -4.16 4.31
C TYR A 65 -3.84 -5.19 3.25
N ASN A 66 -4.23 -4.91 2.02
CA ASN A 66 -3.86 -5.70 0.85
C ASN A 66 -3.47 -4.76 -0.26
N SER A 67 -2.30 -4.96 -0.83
CA SER A 67 -1.83 -4.18 -1.98
C SER A 67 -1.09 -5.08 -2.94
N GLY A 68 -1.03 -4.67 -4.20
CA GLY A 68 -0.27 -5.40 -5.20
C GLY A 68 -0.13 -4.62 -6.50
N ILE A 69 0.84 -5.04 -7.28
CA ILE A 69 1.10 -4.55 -8.63
C ILE A 69 1.12 -5.72 -9.58
N VAL A 70 0.45 -5.56 -10.71
CA VAL A 70 0.47 -6.50 -11.84
C VAL A 70 0.79 -5.72 -13.11
N GLY A 71 1.85 -6.13 -13.80
CA GLY A 71 2.20 -5.58 -15.11
C GLY A 71 1.20 -5.96 -16.21
N ASP A 72 1.23 -5.26 -17.34
CA ASP A 72 0.32 -5.52 -18.47
C ASP A 72 0.54 -6.92 -19.10
N SER A 73 1.69 -7.56 -18.85
CA SER A 73 1.96 -8.95 -19.20
C SER A 73 1.19 -9.97 -18.34
N GLY A 74 0.44 -9.53 -17.31
CA GLY A 74 -0.24 -10.40 -16.35
C GLY A 74 0.69 -11.02 -15.30
N HIS A 75 1.97 -10.67 -15.29
CA HIS A 75 2.91 -11.03 -14.24
C HIS A 75 2.80 -10.03 -13.08
N ILE A 76 3.15 -10.47 -11.88
CA ILE A 76 3.33 -9.56 -10.74
C ILE A 76 4.53 -8.69 -11.09
N ASP A 77 4.31 -7.39 -11.18
CA ASP A 77 5.37 -6.48 -11.56
C ASP A 77 6.27 -6.24 -10.35
N ASN A 78 7.44 -6.87 -10.38
CA ASN A 78 8.50 -6.68 -9.40
C ASN A 78 9.42 -5.53 -9.86
N GLU A 79 8.85 -4.42 -10.29
CA GLU A 79 9.66 -3.24 -10.59
C GLU A 79 10.54 -2.90 -9.39
N GLY A 80 11.70 -3.52 -9.36
CA GLY A 80 12.71 -3.33 -8.34
C GLY A 80 12.43 -3.96 -6.99
N GLY A 81 12.27 -5.28 -6.97
CA GLY A 81 12.62 -6.11 -5.82
C GLY A 81 11.75 -6.07 -4.57
N THR A 82 10.79 -5.19 -4.44
CA THR A 82 10.05 -5.04 -3.19
C THR A 82 8.54 -5.06 -3.37
N LYS A 83 8.05 -5.19 -4.60
CA LYS A 83 6.62 -5.21 -4.90
C LYS A 83 6.17 -6.60 -5.29
N GLY A 84 5.02 -6.97 -4.79
CA GLY A 84 4.30 -8.20 -5.03
C GLY A 84 2.89 -8.01 -4.50
N ILE A 85 2.19 -9.07 -4.20
CA ILE A 85 0.93 -9.03 -3.46
C ILE A 85 1.28 -9.09 -1.99
N ASP A 86 1.04 -7.98 -1.27
CA ASP A 86 1.32 -7.83 0.15
C ASP A 86 0.00 -7.82 0.93
N SER A 87 -0.10 -8.69 1.93
CA SER A 87 -1.24 -8.78 2.83
C SER A 87 -0.75 -8.65 4.26
N ARG A 88 -1.31 -7.70 5.00
CA ARG A 88 -0.94 -7.42 6.38
C ARG A 88 -2.17 -7.39 7.27
N PHE A 89 -2.11 -8.13 8.37
CA PHE A 89 -3.16 -8.21 9.40
C PHE A 89 -2.64 -7.59 10.67
N PHE A 90 -3.36 -6.62 11.21
CA PHE A 90 -2.96 -5.92 12.42
C PHE A 90 -4.07 -5.91 13.46
N TYR A 91 -3.66 -6.03 14.70
CA TYR A 91 -4.39 -5.50 15.84
C TYR A 91 -3.85 -4.09 16.11
N SER A 92 -4.73 -3.10 16.20
CA SER A 92 -4.35 -1.73 16.47
C SER A 92 -5.08 -1.17 17.69
N ARG A 93 -4.41 -0.28 18.39
CA ARG A 93 -4.93 0.40 19.57
C ARG A 93 -4.57 1.88 19.53
N LEU A 94 -5.52 2.72 19.88
CA LEU A 94 -5.31 4.14 20.08
C LEU A 94 -4.33 4.38 21.24
N ILE A 95 -3.23 5.10 21.00
CA ILE A 95 -2.18 5.40 21.99
C ILE A 95 -2.10 6.90 22.31
N ALA A 96 -2.56 7.75 21.40
CA ALA A 96 -2.65 9.19 21.57
C ALA A 96 -3.72 9.75 20.61
N ASP A 97 -4.10 11.01 20.78
CA ASP A 97 -5.04 11.67 19.89
C ASP A 97 -4.56 11.54 18.44
N PHE A 98 -5.40 10.93 17.58
CA PHE A 98 -5.13 10.68 16.16
C PHE A 98 -4.00 9.68 15.86
N TRP A 99 -3.48 8.93 16.85
CA TRP A 99 -2.43 7.94 16.64
C TRP A 99 -2.80 6.57 17.16
N ASP A 100 -2.77 5.58 16.29
CA ASP A 100 -2.91 4.15 16.59
C ASP A 100 -1.53 3.47 16.55
N ALA A 101 -1.19 2.70 17.57
CA ALA A 101 -0.14 1.69 17.48
C ALA A 101 -0.74 0.41 16.93
N LYS A 102 0.00 -0.30 16.09
CA LYS A 102 -0.46 -1.54 15.47
C LYS A 102 0.62 -2.60 15.46
N ALA A 103 0.23 -3.87 15.65
CA ALA A 103 1.13 -5.03 15.58
C ALA A 103 0.39 -6.20 14.92
N GLY A 104 1.14 -7.03 14.18
CA GLY A 104 0.51 -8.09 13.44
C GLY A 104 1.45 -8.94 12.61
N VAL A 105 0.93 -9.50 11.52
CA VAL A 105 1.67 -10.38 10.62
C VAL A 105 1.54 -9.88 9.18
N SER A 106 2.57 -10.14 8.39
CA SER A 106 2.59 -9.88 6.95
C SER A 106 2.81 -11.17 6.17
N PHE A 107 2.23 -11.19 4.99
CA PHE A 107 2.42 -12.25 4.01
C PHE A 107 2.51 -11.61 2.62
N THR A 108 3.67 -11.74 1.97
CA THR A 108 3.93 -11.17 0.66
C THR A 108 4.29 -12.26 -0.34
N VAL A 109 3.65 -12.23 -1.51
CA VAL A 109 3.94 -13.11 -2.63
C VAL A 109 4.56 -12.26 -3.73
N PHE A 110 5.77 -12.64 -4.14
CA PHE A 110 6.50 -12.01 -5.24
C PHE A 110 6.32 -12.79 -6.54
N ASP A 111 6.69 -12.20 -7.65
CA ASP A 111 6.75 -12.91 -8.92
C ASP A 111 7.73 -14.09 -8.84
N GLY A 112 7.49 -15.13 -9.67
CA GLY A 112 8.23 -16.40 -9.54
C GLY A 112 7.80 -17.27 -8.36
N GLY A 113 6.80 -16.86 -7.55
CA GLY A 113 6.25 -17.64 -6.45
C GLY A 113 7.06 -17.57 -5.16
N VAL A 114 8.05 -16.68 -5.07
CA VAL A 114 8.77 -16.45 -3.82
C VAL A 114 7.81 -15.82 -2.79
N THR A 115 7.79 -16.36 -1.58
CA THR A 115 6.95 -15.84 -0.51
C THR A 115 7.79 -15.35 0.66
N ARG A 116 7.31 -14.30 1.32
CA ARG A 116 7.86 -13.81 2.58
C ARG A 116 6.73 -13.62 3.57
N SER A 117 6.90 -14.16 4.77
CA SER A 117 6.02 -13.90 5.91
C SER A 117 6.84 -13.31 7.05
N GLY A 118 6.19 -12.58 7.93
CA GLY A 118 6.89 -11.94 9.03
C GLY A 118 5.97 -11.31 10.04
N PHE A 119 6.58 -10.82 11.11
CA PHE A 119 5.92 -9.97 12.09
C PHE A 119 6.10 -8.52 11.71
N VAL A 120 5.06 -7.73 11.92
CA VAL A 120 5.03 -6.30 11.63
C VAL A 120 4.47 -5.53 12.82
N ALA A 121 5.05 -4.37 13.08
CA ALA A 121 4.56 -3.44 14.09
C ALA A 121 4.76 -2.01 13.61
N GLY A 122 3.91 -1.09 14.02
CA GLY A 122 4.03 0.28 13.56
C GLY A 122 3.07 1.24 14.23
N VAL A 123 3.04 2.44 13.71
CA VAL A 123 2.13 3.51 14.09
C VAL A 123 1.47 4.08 12.85
N GLU A 124 0.22 4.47 13.00
CA GLU A 124 -0.54 5.14 11.94
C GLU A 124 -1.33 6.29 12.56
N GLY A 125 -1.35 7.41 11.89
CA GLY A 125 -2.10 8.55 12.44
C GLY A 125 -2.03 9.80 11.58
N LEU A 126 -2.49 10.88 12.20
CA LEU A 126 -2.52 12.21 11.64
C LEU A 126 -1.51 13.10 12.38
N ALA A 127 -0.42 13.42 11.71
CA ALA A 127 0.59 14.34 12.21
C ALA A 127 0.10 15.81 12.14
N PRO A 128 0.76 16.77 12.81
CA PRO A 128 0.43 18.19 12.70
C PRO A 128 0.28 18.63 11.24
N TYR A 129 -0.60 19.59 11.02
CA TYR A 129 -0.98 20.10 9.70
C TYR A 129 -1.78 19.13 8.82
N GLY A 130 -2.27 17.99 9.36
CA GLY A 130 -3.12 17.06 8.63
C GLY A 130 -2.36 16.08 7.72
N ILE A 131 -1.09 15.82 8.00
CA ILE A 131 -0.29 14.83 7.26
C ILE A 131 -0.66 13.44 7.78
N HIS A 132 -1.21 12.59 6.92
CA HIS A 132 -1.39 11.17 7.20
C HIS A 132 -0.04 10.47 7.16
N VAL A 133 0.28 9.71 8.19
CA VAL A 133 1.52 8.96 8.32
C VAL A 133 1.21 7.51 8.69
N ASP A 134 1.79 6.57 7.97
CA ASP A 134 1.83 5.15 8.31
C ASP A 134 3.29 4.68 8.31
N ALA A 135 3.80 4.32 9.47
CA ALA A 135 5.17 3.84 9.65
C ALA A 135 5.13 2.41 10.21
N VAL A 136 5.73 1.47 9.47
CA VAL A 136 5.73 0.04 9.82
C VAL A 136 7.14 -0.51 9.81
N LEU A 137 7.51 -1.20 10.87
CA LEU A 137 8.68 -2.05 10.97
C LEU A 137 8.27 -3.51 10.76
N GLY A 138 9.06 -4.27 10.04
CA GLY A 138 8.82 -5.68 9.79
C GLY A 138 10.07 -6.52 10.01
N VAL A 139 9.88 -7.76 10.45
CA VAL A 139 10.93 -8.78 10.51
C VAL A 139 10.44 -9.99 9.74
N SER A 140 11.09 -10.29 8.62
CA SER A 140 10.72 -11.44 7.79
C SER A 140 11.24 -12.75 8.36
N GLN A 141 10.68 -13.87 7.89
CA GLN A 141 11.14 -15.22 8.22
C GLN A 141 12.62 -15.48 7.86
N THR A 142 13.20 -14.68 6.95
CA THR A 142 14.62 -14.74 6.58
C THR A 142 15.52 -13.87 7.48
N GLY A 143 14.95 -13.22 8.49
CA GLY A 143 15.68 -12.34 9.41
C GLY A 143 15.92 -10.92 8.87
N VAL A 144 15.43 -10.60 7.69
CA VAL A 144 15.51 -9.22 7.15
C VAL A 144 14.59 -8.32 7.96
N VAL A 145 15.15 -7.28 8.56
CA VAL A 145 14.38 -6.19 9.17
C VAL A 145 14.14 -5.12 8.12
N SER A 146 12.90 -4.69 7.97
CA SER A 146 12.53 -3.62 7.03
C SER A 146 11.74 -2.53 7.76
N ALA A 147 11.88 -1.29 7.26
CA ALA A 147 11.04 -0.17 7.67
C ALA A 147 10.37 0.41 6.43
N ARG A 148 9.06 0.67 6.54
CA ARG A 148 8.27 1.34 5.51
C ARG A 148 7.64 2.60 6.09
N LEU A 149 7.65 3.65 5.31
CA LEU A 149 7.02 4.91 5.62
C LEU A 149 6.14 5.33 4.46
N ASP A 150 4.88 5.56 4.74
CA ASP A 150 3.92 6.14 3.83
C ASP A 150 3.43 7.46 4.45
N ALA A 151 3.53 8.55 3.70
CA ALA A 151 3.07 9.86 4.14
C ALA A 151 2.27 10.53 3.02
N SER A 152 1.15 11.16 3.35
CA SER A 152 0.34 11.90 2.37
C SER A 152 -0.38 13.07 3.02
N TYR A 153 -0.70 14.06 2.19
CA TYR A 153 -1.43 15.25 2.62
C TYR A 153 -2.54 15.58 1.64
N ASP A 154 -3.75 15.83 2.15
CA ASP A 154 -4.90 16.20 1.34
C ASP A 154 -5.04 17.73 1.31
N LEU A 155 -4.56 18.36 0.24
CA LEU A 155 -4.71 19.79 -0.03
C LEU A 155 -6.01 20.05 -0.79
N MET A 156 -7.01 20.58 -0.12
CA MET A 156 -8.29 20.94 -0.71
C MET A 156 -8.15 22.21 -1.59
N LEU A 157 -8.14 22.02 -2.90
CA LEU A 157 -8.14 23.13 -3.88
C LEU A 157 -9.57 23.71 -4.05
N SER A 158 -10.57 22.85 -3.90
CA SER A 158 -11.99 23.22 -3.85
C SER A 158 -12.75 22.19 -3.01
N GLN A 159 -14.08 22.37 -2.88
CA GLN A 159 -14.94 21.40 -2.15
C GLN A 159 -14.91 19.97 -2.71
N LYS A 160 -14.51 19.80 -3.97
CA LYS A 160 -14.47 18.49 -4.67
C LYS A 160 -13.12 18.16 -5.28
N LEU A 161 -12.22 19.12 -5.40
CA LEU A 161 -10.92 18.93 -6.03
C LEU A 161 -9.83 18.96 -4.95
N ILE A 162 -9.12 17.85 -4.84
CA ILE A 162 -8.10 17.62 -3.81
C ILE A 162 -6.78 17.27 -4.49
N ALA A 163 -5.73 18.00 -4.17
CA ALA A 163 -4.37 17.66 -4.53
C ALA A 163 -3.74 16.87 -3.38
N GLN A 164 -3.27 15.66 -3.67
CA GLN A 164 -2.66 14.77 -2.69
C GLN A 164 -1.20 14.49 -3.04
N PRO A 165 -0.23 15.30 -2.56
CA PRO A 165 1.16 14.88 -2.54
C PRO A 165 1.33 13.69 -1.60
N TYR A 166 2.23 12.76 -1.98
CA TYR A 166 2.57 11.61 -1.16
C TYR A 166 4.04 11.22 -1.29
N LEU A 167 4.51 10.55 -0.28
CA LEU A 167 5.84 9.95 -0.19
C LEU A 167 5.69 8.52 0.29
N GLU A 168 6.35 7.58 -0.38
CA GLU A 168 6.56 6.22 0.10
C GLU A 168 8.07 5.95 0.16
N ALA A 169 8.53 5.31 1.22
CA ALA A 169 9.94 4.95 1.37
C ALA A 169 10.08 3.58 2.04
N MET A 170 11.13 2.84 1.66
CA MET A 170 11.44 1.54 2.24
C MET A 170 12.93 1.41 2.50
N VAL A 171 13.26 0.92 3.70
CA VAL A 171 14.62 0.64 4.15
C VAL A 171 14.70 -0.83 4.55
N ALA A 172 15.82 -1.49 4.28
CA ALA A 172 16.08 -2.86 4.70
C ALA A 172 17.45 -3.00 5.38
N SER A 173 17.54 -3.87 6.38
CA SER A 173 18.77 -4.08 7.16
C SER A 173 19.84 -4.86 6.40
N GLN A 174 19.43 -5.74 5.49
CA GLN A 174 20.33 -6.61 4.75
C GLN A 174 19.75 -6.95 3.37
N ASN A 175 20.60 -7.49 2.50
CA ASN A 175 20.21 -7.89 1.17
C ASN A 175 19.34 -9.16 1.19
N ASP A 176 18.30 -9.20 0.37
CA ASP A 176 17.55 -10.40 0.00
C ASP A 176 17.48 -10.49 -1.54
N PRO A 177 18.51 -11.09 -2.18
CA PRO A 177 18.57 -11.14 -3.64
C PRO A 177 17.40 -11.90 -4.28
N ALA A 178 16.77 -12.83 -3.56
CA ALA A 178 15.65 -13.61 -4.07
C ALA A 178 14.40 -12.75 -4.37
N ILE A 179 14.33 -11.57 -3.77
CA ILE A 179 13.29 -10.58 -4.02
C ILE A 179 13.87 -9.24 -4.49
N GLN A 180 15.14 -9.22 -4.93
CA GLN A 180 15.88 -8.05 -5.40
C GLN A 180 15.96 -6.91 -4.38
N LEU A 181 15.81 -7.19 -3.09
CA LEU A 181 15.86 -6.19 -2.01
C LEU A 181 17.30 -5.98 -1.57
N GLY A 182 17.76 -4.76 -1.61
CA GLY A 182 19.07 -4.34 -1.14
C GLY A 182 19.02 -3.71 0.26
N SER A 183 20.13 -3.81 0.99
CA SER A 183 20.29 -3.16 2.30
C SER A 183 20.40 -1.64 2.19
N GLY A 184 19.96 -0.94 3.22
CA GLY A 184 19.87 0.53 3.27
C GLY A 184 18.54 1.04 2.76
N LEU A 185 18.50 2.28 2.27
CA LEU A 185 17.33 2.80 1.59
C LEU A 185 17.15 2.02 0.29
N ALA A 186 16.10 1.22 0.20
CA ALA A 186 15.86 0.36 -0.94
C ALA A 186 15.20 1.14 -2.08
N ARG A 187 14.16 1.89 -1.77
CA ARG A 187 13.44 2.73 -2.73
C ARG A 187 12.71 3.87 -2.02
N PHE A 188 12.41 4.89 -2.79
CA PHE A 188 11.41 5.89 -2.45
C PHE A 188 10.59 6.27 -3.67
N GLU A 189 9.36 6.68 -3.43
CA GLU A 189 8.44 7.21 -4.43
C GLU A 189 7.86 8.53 -3.93
N LEU A 190 7.89 9.52 -4.79
CA LEU A 190 7.23 10.81 -4.59
C LEU A 190 6.15 10.96 -5.65
N GLY A 191 4.98 11.38 -5.25
CA GLY A 191 3.91 11.57 -6.21
C GLY A 191 2.94 12.67 -5.85
N LEU A 192 2.13 13.03 -6.83
CA LEU A 192 1.04 13.96 -6.70
C LEU A 192 -0.17 13.38 -7.42
N ARG A 193 -1.27 13.19 -6.69
CA ARG A 193 -2.57 12.79 -7.24
C ARG A 193 -3.51 13.99 -7.19
N LEU A 194 -4.21 14.25 -8.28
CA LEU A 194 -5.29 15.24 -8.34
C LEU A 194 -6.61 14.48 -8.41
N ARG A 195 -7.33 14.47 -7.30
CA ARG A 195 -8.56 13.70 -7.07
C ARG A 195 -9.78 14.59 -7.17
N TYR A 196 -10.80 14.12 -7.90
CA TYR A 196 -12.09 14.80 -8.00
C TYR A 196 -13.17 13.95 -7.34
N GLU A 197 -13.76 14.44 -6.25
CA GLU A 197 -14.82 13.74 -5.52
C GLU A 197 -16.18 13.95 -6.23
N ILE A 198 -16.59 12.95 -7.02
CA ILE A 198 -17.93 12.91 -7.61
C ILE A 198 -18.95 12.79 -6.49
N THR A 199 -18.76 11.79 -5.63
CA THR A 199 -19.36 11.67 -4.30
C THR A 199 -18.20 11.56 -3.28
N LYS A 200 -18.52 11.61 -1.98
CA LYS A 200 -17.48 11.42 -0.95
C LYS A 200 -16.84 10.03 -1.04
N GLU A 201 -17.64 9.04 -1.40
CA GLU A 201 -17.27 7.62 -1.46
C GLU A 201 -16.55 7.24 -2.75
N PHE A 202 -16.61 8.07 -3.79
CA PHE A 202 -16.10 7.75 -5.11
C PHE A 202 -15.38 8.93 -5.75
N ALA A 203 -14.09 8.75 -6.00
CA ALA A 203 -13.24 9.80 -6.51
C ALA A 203 -12.23 9.30 -7.55
N PRO A 204 -12.46 9.53 -8.86
CA PRO A 204 -11.43 9.38 -9.88
C PRO A 204 -10.30 10.39 -9.67
N TYR A 205 -9.10 10.02 -10.12
CA TYR A 205 -7.94 10.89 -10.06
C TYR A 205 -6.99 10.66 -11.23
N VAL A 206 -6.18 11.65 -11.46
CA VAL A 206 -4.98 11.59 -12.30
C VAL A 206 -3.79 12.02 -11.48
N GLY A 207 -2.59 11.64 -11.89
CA GLY A 207 -1.42 12.03 -11.14
C GLY A 207 -0.12 11.77 -11.88
N VAL A 208 0.96 12.06 -11.18
CA VAL A 208 2.33 11.73 -11.60
C VAL A 208 3.08 11.17 -10.40
N SER A 209 3.98 10.22 -10.66
CA SER A 209 4.91 9.73 -9.65
C SER A 209 6.33 9.67 -10.18
N PHE A 210 7.27 9.80 -9.27
CA PHE A 210 8.68 9.57 -9.47
C PHE A 210 9.15 8.51 -8.47
N GLU A 211 9.60 7.37 -8.97
CA GLU A 211 10.14 6.28 -8.17
C GLU A 211 11.64 6.14 -8.43
N GLN A 212 12.41 5.97 -7.37
CA GLN A 212 13.85 5.78 -7.42
C GLN A 212 14.25 4.59 -6.55
N PHE A 213 14.92 3.62 -7.14
CA PHE A 213 15.63 2.56 -6.44
C PHE A 213 17.04 3.04 -6.09
N THR A 214 17.53 2.65 -4.90
CA THR A 214 18.81 3.16 -4.39
C THR A 214 19.71 2.04 -3.89
N GLY A 215 20.99 2.35 -3.72
CA GLY A 215 21.96 1.44 -3.13
C GLY A 215 22.04 0.08 -3.81
N ASN A 216 22.05 -0.98 -3.02
CA ASN A 216 22.13 -2.35 -3.52
C ASN A 216 20.88 -2.79 -4.28
N THR A 217 19.70 -2.24 -3.94
CA THR A 217 18.45 -2.50 -4.68
C THR A 217 18.59 -2.03 -6.13
N ALA A 218 19.11 -0.81 -6.34
CA ALA A 218 19.37 -0.31 -7.70
C ALA A 218 20.33 -1.21 -8.49
N GLY A 219 21.32 -1.81 -7.81
CA GLY A 219 22.21 -2.79 -8.42
C GLY A 219 21.49 -4.05 -8.89
N PHE A 220 20.57 -4.60 -8.09
CA PHE A 220 19.78 -5.77 -8.47
C PHE A 220 18.81 -5.46 -9.62
N VAL A 221 18.14 -4.32 -9.58
CA VAL A 221 17.23 -3.82 -10.62
C VAL A 221 17.97 -3.65 -11.95
N ALA A 222 19.12 -2.98 -11.93
CA ALA A 222 19.94 -2.77 -13.12
C ALA A 222 20.49 -4.10 -13.69
N ALA A 223 20.84 -5.05 -12.83
CA ALA A 223 21.29 -6.39 -13.26
C ALA A 223 20.16 -7.20 -13.92
N ALA A 224 18.90 -6.94 -13.58
CA ALA A 224 17.73 -7.49 -14.24
C ALA A 224 17.40 -6.79 -15.57
N GLY A 225 18.10 -5.72 -15.93
CA GLY A 225 17.86 -4.93 -17.14
C GLY A 225 16.74 -3.91 -17.00
N GLU A 226 16.32 -3.61 -15.77
CA GLU A 226 15.24 -2.68 -15.49
C GLU A 226 15.77 -1.28 -15.12
N PRO A 227 14.98 -0.22 -15.35
CA PRO A 227 15.38 1.14 -15.00
C PRO A 227 15.35 1.34 -13.48
N THR A 228 16.35 2.01 -12.94
CA THR A 228 16.45 2.34 -11.51
C THR A 228 15.71 3.61 -11.12
N SER A 229 15.21 4.36 -12.10
CA SER A 229 14.46 5.59 -11.92
C SER A 229 13.30 5.62 -12.91
N LEU A 230 12.10 5.89 -12.44
CA LEU A 230 10.88 5.84 -13.22
C LEU A 230 9.99 7.06 -12.94
N VAL A 231 9.55 7.71 -14.02
CA VAL A 231 8.47 8.70 -13.96
C VAL A 231 7.24 8.10 -14.62
N ARG A 232 6.10 8.14 -13.94
CA ARG A 232 4.85 7.56 -14.41
C ARG A 232 3.72 8.57 -14.37
N ALA A 233 2.85 8.52 -15.35
CA ALA A 233 1.53 9.11 -15.25
C ALA A 233 0.58 8.10 -14.58
N LEU A 234 -0.30 8.60 -13.73
CA LEU A 234 -1.23 7.82 -12.93
C LEU A 234 -2.65 8.16 -13.34
N VAL A 235 -3.48 7.14 -13.51
CA VAL A 235 -4.93 7.28 -13.68
C VAL A 235 -5.60 6.25 -12.78
N GLY A 236 -6.46 6.68 -11.89
CA GLY A 236 -6.99 5.77 -10.90
C GLY A 236 -8.33 6.20 -10.32
N LEU A 237 -8.77 5.37 -9.40
CA LEU A 237 -10.01 5.47 -8.70
C LEU A 237 -9.79 5.18 -7.23
N LYS A 238 -10.29 6.07 -6.37
CA LYS A 238 -10.36 5.86 -4.93
C LYS A 238 -11.83 5.73 -4.53
N PHE A 239 -12.12 4.78 -3.65
CA PHE A 239 -13.46 4.58 -3.10
C PHE A 239 -13.36 4.14 -1.64
N TRP A 240 -14.43 4.41 -0.86
CA TRP A 240 -14.53 3.95 0.52
C TRP A 240 -16.00 3.75 0.93
N PHE A 241 -16.20 2.90 1.88
CA PHE A 241 -17.51 2.56 2.43
C PHE A 241 -17.46 2.40 3.95
#